data_fb2542a960dab9bcc0e8088b4fca90ac
#
_entry.id   fb2542a960dab9bcc0e8088b4fca90ac
#
_cell.length_a   1.000
_cell.length_b   1.000
_cell.length_c   1.000
_cell.angle_alpha   90.00
_cell.angle_beta   90.00
_cell.angle_gamma   90.00
#
_symmetry.space_group_name_H-M   'P 1'
#
loop_
_entity.id
_entity.type
_entity.pdbx_description
1 polymer ?
#
loop_
_entity_poly.entity_id
_entity_poly.type
_entity_poly.pdbx_seq_one_letter_code
_entity_poly.pdbx_strand_id
1 'polypeptide(L)'
;FPMNPSTFETLYTDTTFVAVYSYPDMQFKTLMKDTRTGPAGSWNAFNGIFKVESGDMYIMSNSAIANGFSQSTKNAAFLRIPKGETHFDDYYFDFETVSGGLKPAHIKYIGNGLVFAEVSTISPQTSADRWGDKSLKCCIIDLNNKTVRDIKEIPVHNGDGGRRFAALVDGGYVYRPVTTSEGTYIY
;
A
#
# COMPACT_ATOMS: atom_id res chain seq x y z
N PHE A 1 -6.18 -11.19 -6.50
CA PHE A 1 -5.27 -12.07 -7.27
C PHE A 1 -5.57 -13.53 -6.97
N PRO A 2 -5.19 -14.45 -7.87
CA PRO A 2 -5.43 -15.87 -7.65
C PRO A 2 -4.66 -16.36 -6.42
N MET A 3 -5.36 -16.96 -5.49
CA MET A 3 -4.82 -17.49 -4.24
C MET A 3 -5.45 -18.86 -3.97
N ASN A 4 -4.64 -19.80 -3.52
CA ASN A 4 -5.13 -21.09 -3.08
C ASN A 4 -5.97 -20.90 -1.80
N PRO A 5 -7.26 -21.26 -1.81
CA PRO A 5 -8.13 -21.01 -0.66
C PRO A 5 -7.78 -21.86 0.57
N SER A 6 -7.06 -22.95 0.41
CA SER A 6 -6.68 -23.84 1.50
C SER A 6 -5.33 -23.47 2.13
N THR A 7 -4.35 -23.09 1.30
CA THR A 7 -2.98 -22.74 1.77
C THR A 7 -2.73 -21.26 1.85
N PHE A 8 -3.59 -20.44 1.25
CA PHE A 8 -3.44 -18.99 1.09
C PHE A 8 -2.19 -18.57 0.29
N GLU A 9 -1.57 -19.50 -0.42
CA GLU A 9 -0.44 -19.23 -1.29
C GLU A 9 -0.90 -18.67 -2.64
N THR A 10 -0.04 -17.91 -3.29
CA THR A 10 -0.24 -17.43 -4.66
C THR A 10 0.95 -17.79 -5.54
N LEU A 11 0.67 -18.14 -6.79
CA LEU A 11 1.69 -18.39 -7.80
C LEU A 11 2.23 -17.11 -8.45
N TYR A 12 1.54 -15.98 -8.22
CA TYR A 12 1.85 -14.70 -8.89
C TYR A 12 2.40 -13.68 -7.92
N THR A 13 3.50 -14.04 -7.25
CA THR A 13 4.14 -13.17 -6.25
C THR A 13 4.81 -11.95 -6.83
N ASP A 14 5.21 -12.01 -8.11
CA ASP A 14 5.99 -10.98 -8.80
C ASP A 14 5.17 -10.26 -9.90
N THR A 15 3.87 -10.18 -9.71
CA THR A 15 2.99 -9.55 -10.70
C THR A 15 1.87 -8.77 -10.03
N THR A 16 1.73 -7.52 -10.44
CA THR A 16 0.55 -6.71 -10.13
C THR A 16 -0.54 -6.99 -11.15
N PHE A 17 -1.74 -7.28 -10.67
CA PHE A 17 -2.95 -7.42 -11.50
C PHE A 17 -3.99 -6.38 -11.12
N VAL A 18 -4.62 -5.77 -12.14
CA VAL A 18 -5.80 -4.91 -11.96
C VAL A 18 -6.85 -5.30 -12.98
N ALA A 19 -7.99 -5.79 -12.50
CA ALA A 19 -9.14 -6.08 -13.34
C ALA A 19 -10.01 -4.82 -13.50
N VAL A 20 -10.38 -4.53 -14.73
CA VAL A 20 -11.25 -3.38 -15.07
C VAL A 20 -12.64 -3.90 -15.43
N TYR A 21 -13.63 -3.31 -14.81
CA TYR A 21 -15.05 -3.57 -15.06
C TYR A 21 -15.75 -2.27 -15.42
N SER A 22 -16.79 -2.35 -16.26
CA SER A 22 -17.71 -1.22 -16.44
C SER A 22 -18.56 -1.00 -15.19
N TYR A 23 -19.12 0.19 -15.06
CA TYR A 23 -20.07 0.54 -14.00
C TYR A 23 -21.29 1.26 -14.65
N PRO A 24 -22.52 0.95 -14.24
CA PRO A 24 -22.90 0.09 -13.10
C PRO A 24 -23.09 -1.41 -13.41
N ASP A 25 -23.01 -1.83 -14.67
CA ASP A 25 -23.36 -3.17 -15.14
C ASP A 25 -22.31 -4.24 -14.84
N MET A 26 -21.14 -3.85 -14.30
CA MET A 26 -20.05 -4.74 -13.83
C MET A 26 -19.58 -5.75 -14.89
N GLN A 27 -19.56 -5.34 -16.17
CA GLN A 27 -19.04 -6.20 -17.23
C GLN A 27 -17.50 -6.13 -17.25
N PHE A 28 -16.87 -7.29 -17.27
CA PHE A 28 -15.41 -7.38 -17.40
C PHE A 28 -14.95 -6.73 -18.72
N LYS A 29 -13.94 -5.88 -18.64
CA LYS A 29 -13.33 -5.20 -19.80
C LYS A 29 -11.95 -5.74 -20.11
N THR A 30 -11.05 -5.74 -19.14
CA THR A 30 -9.67 -6.21 -19.34
C THR A 30 -9.01 -6.56 -18.00
N LEU A 31 -7.91 -7.30 -18.10
CA LEU A 31 -7.00 -7.57 -17.00
C LEU A 31 -5.63 -6.97 -17.34
N MET A 32 -5.27 -5.92 -16.63
CA MET A 32 -3.94 -5.33 -16.72
C MET A 32 -2.97 -6.11 -15.83
N LYS A 33 -1.72 -6.22 -16.26
CA LYS A 33 -0.65 -6.86 -15.48
C LYS A 33 0.66 -6.09 -15.63
N ASP A 34 1.47 -6.12 -14.58
CA ASP A 34 2.81 -5.54 -14.55
C ASP A 34 3.72 -6.42 -13.69
N THR A 35 4.96 -6.61 -14.13
CA THR A 35 5.94 -7.47 -13.45
C THR A 35 7.07 -6.71 -12.80
N ARG A 36 6.99 -5.38 -12.75
CA ARG A 36 8.00 -4.53 -12.11
C ARG A 36 7.94 -4.58 -10.57
N THR A 37 6.78 -4.97 -10.03
CA THR A 37 6.56 -5.12 -8.59
C THR A 37 5.62 -6.30 -8.28
N GLY A 38 5.39 -6.57 -7.01
CA GLY A 38 4.49 -7.62 -6.54
C GLY A 38 3.00 -7.25 -6.65
N PRO A 39 2.12 -8.05 -6.04
CA PRO A 39 0.68 -7.85 -6.11
C PRO A 39 0.23 -6.50 -5.55
N ALA A 40 -0.83 -5.94 -6.16
CA ALA A 40 -1.44 -4.69 -5.75
C ALA A 40 -1.99 -4.76 -4.32
N GLY A 41 -1.78 -3.69 -3.57
CA GLY A 41 -2.22 -3.53 -2.19
C GLY A 41 -1.27 -4.18 -1.19
N SER A 42 -1.73 -4.25 0.04
CA SER A 42 -1.14 -5.07 1.08
C SER A 42 -2.22 -5.95 1.68
N TRP A 43 -1.82 -6.93 2.49
CA TRP A 43 -2.76 -7.85 3.13
C TRP A 43 -3.86 -7.12 3.92
N ASN A 44 -3.52 -5.97 4.49
CA ASN A 44 -4.38 -5.20 5.37
C ASN A 44 -4.80 -3.84 4.78
N ALA A 45 -4.34 -3.50 3.58
CA ALA A 45 -4.66 -2.21 2.99
C ALA A 45 -6.07 -2.20 2.39
N PHE A 46 -6.90 -1.29 2.87
CA PHE A 46 -8.17 -0.98 2.23
C PHE A 46 -8.01 -0.28 0.88
N ASN A 47 -6.88 0.39 0.67
CA ASN A 47 -6.64 1.27 -0.47
C ASN A 47 -5.32 0.94 -1.16
N GLY A 48 -5.26 -0.18 -1.87
CA GLY A 48 -4.12 -0.49 -2.75
C GLY A 48 -4.15 0.30 -4.06
N ILE A 49 -5.26 0.96 -4.37
CA ILE A 49 -5.45 1.78 -5.57
C ILE A 49 -6.20 3.06 -5.20
N PHE A 50 -5.76 4.20 -5.74
CA PHE A 50 -6.41 5.49 -5.53
C PHE A 50 -6.24 6.41 -6.74
N LYS A 51 -7.13 7.38 -6.87
CA LYS A 51 -7.16 8.36 -7.94
C LYS A 51 -6.64 9.70 -7.43
N VAL A 52 -5.85 10.39 -8.26
CA VAL A 52 -5.34 11.73 -8.00
C VAL A 52 -6.09 12.80 -8.83
N GLU A 53 -5.79 14.08 -8.62
CA GLU A 53 -6.50 15.22 -9.22
C GLU A 53 -6.41 15.24 -10.76
N SER A 54 -5.30 14.79 -11.34
CA SER A 54 -5.17 14.66 -12.80
C SER A 54 -6.16 13.66 -13.40
N GLY A 55 -6.66 12.76 -12.57
CA GLY A 55 -7.49 11.63 -12.96
C GLY A 55 -6.71 10.34 -13.15
N ASP A 56 -5.39 10.37 -13.02
CA ASP A 56 -4.55 9.18 -13.01
C ASP A 56 -4.82 8.34 -11.77
N MET A 57 -4.61 7.04 -11.89
CA MET A 57 -4.70 6.10 -10.77
C MET A 57 -3.32 5.59 -10.40
N TYR A 58 -3.05 5.52 -9.11
CA TYR A 58 -1.83 4.92 -8.58
C TYR A 58 -2.16 3.62 -7.87
N ILE A 59 -1.29 2.64 -8.05
CA ILE A 59 -1.36 1.34 -7.39
C ILE A 59 -0.14 1.20 -6.50
N MET A 60 -0.36 0.85 -5.25
CA MET A 60 0.68 0.49 -4.30
C MET A 60 0.80 -1.02 -4.23
N SER A 61 2.02 -1.54 -4.29
CA SER A 61 2.36 -2.90 -3.90
C SER A 61 3.31 -2.86 -2.71
N ASN A 62 3.06 -3.65 -1.69
CA ASN A 62 4.01 -3.78 -0.59
C ASN A 62 5.01 -4.93 -0.78
N SER A 63 4.86 -5.74 -1.83
CA SER A 63 5.71 -6.87 -2.18
C SER A 63 5.93 -7.93 -1.08
N ALA A 64 5.29 -7.76 0.07
CA ALA A 64 5.28 -8.74 1.14
C ALA A 64 3.88 -9.37 1.26
N ILE A 65 3.22 -9.50 0.12
CA ILE A 65 1.87 -10.02 0.05
C ILE A 65 1.80 -11.34 0.76
N ALA A 66 0.98 -11.79 1.35
CA ALA A 66 0.93 -13.07 2.04
C ALA A 66 1.92 -13.25 3.21
N ASN A 67 2.77 -12.29 3.49
CA ASN A 67 3.55 -12.19 4.72
C ASN A 67 3.98 -13.54 5.31
N GLY A 68 4.80 -14.28 4.58
CA GLY A 68 5.29 -15.58 4.98
C GLY A 68 4.58 -16.77 4.34
N PHE A 69 3.46 -16.58 3.59
CA PHE A 69 2.90 -17.64 2.75
C PHE A 69 3.61 -17.71 1.39
N SER A 70 3.65 -16.59 0.68
CA SER A 70 4.34 -16.45 -0.59
C SER A 70 5.00 -15.09 -0.65
N GLN A 71 6.28 -15.05 -0.88
CA GLN A 71 7.08 -13.83 -0.89
C GLN A 71 7.28 -13.34 -2.32
N SER A 72 7.17 -12.04 -2.57
CA SER A 72 7.62 -11.42 -3.81
C SER A 72 9.15 -11.30 -3.81
N THR A 73 9.77 -11.50 -4.98
CA THR A 73 11.19 -11.16 -5.21
C THR A 73 11.37 -9.72 -5.67
N LYS A 74 10.25 -9.00 -5.88
CA LYS A 74 10.23 -7.61 -6.34
C LYS A 74 10.11 -6.65 -5.17
N ASN A 75 10.68 -5.45 -5.34
CA ASN A 75 10.55 -4.38 -4.37
C ASN A 75 9.12 -3.86 -4.27
N ALA A 76 8.76 -3.37 -3.09
CA ALA A 76 7.54 -2.60 -2.91
C ALA A 76 7.61 -1.30 -3.71
N ALA A 77 6.55 -1.00 -4.47
CA ALA A 77 6.58 0.10 -5.42
C ALA A 77 5.19 0.70 -5.67
N PHE A 78 5.19 1.89 -6.30
CA PHE A 78 3.99 2.49 -6.87
C PHE A 78 4.07 2.43 -8.40
N LEU A 79 2.96 2.04 -9.01
CA LEU A 79 2.73 2.08 -10.46
C LEU A 79 1.63 3.09 -10.76
N ARG A 80 1.54 3.53 -12.03
CA ARG A 80 0.50 4.46 -12.47
C ARG A 80 -0.27 3.90 -13.67
N ILE A 81 -1.57 4.18 -13.67
CA ILE A 81 -2.47 4.03 -14.81
C ILE A 81 -2.90 5.44 -15.21
N PRO A 82 -2.55 5.94 -16.40
CA PRO A 82 -2.97 7.26 -16.87
C PRO A 82 -4.49 7.34 -16.98
N LYS A 83 -5.02 8.55 -16.83
CA LYS A 83 -6.45 8.84 -16.96
C LYS A 83 -7.02 8.32 -18.27
N GLY A 84 -8.05 7.48 -18.17
CA GLY A 84 -8.77 6.91 -19.31
C GLY A 84 -8.08 5.71 -19.96
N GLU A 85 -6.90 5.35 -19.50
CA GLU A 85 -6.15 4.22 -20.03
C GLU A 85 -6.48 2.91 -19.29
N THR A 86 -6.15 1.80 -19.95
CA THR A 86 -6.28 0.44 -19.42
C THR A 86 -4.95 -0.31 -19.46
N HIS A 87 -3.87 0.42 -19.22
CA HIS A 87 -2.51 -0.10 -19.12
C HIS A 87 -1.71 0.72 -18.11
N PHE A 88 -0.65 0.14 -17.58
CA PHE A 88 0.35 0.85 -16.80
C PHE A 88 1.28 1.60 -17.74
N ASP A 89 1.67 2.82 -17.38
CA ASP A 89 2.71 3.56 -18.08
C ASP A 89 4.12 3.27 -17.53
N ASP A 90 5.10 4.07 -17.95
CA ASP A 90 6.49 3.92 -17.50
C ASP A 90 6.74 4.43 -16.08
N TYR A 91 5.72 5.03 -15.43
CA TYR A 91 5.89 5.46 -14.05
C TYR A 91 6.16 4.25 -13.15
N TYR A 92 7.29 4.32 -12.46
CA TYR A 92 7.69 3.34 -11.45
C TYR A 92 8.37 4.08 -10.31
N PHE A 93 7.87 3.94 -9.10
CA PHE A 93 8.50 4.46 -7.91
C PHE A 93 8.89 3.30 -7.00
N ASP A 94 10.17 2.94 -7.02
CA ASP A 94 10.76 1.92 -6.15
C ASP A 94 10.78 2.44 -4.71
N PHE A 95 9.66 2.27 -4.04
CA PHE A 95 9.47 2.74 -2.67
C PHE A 95 10.44 2.05 -1.71
N GLU A 96 10.62 0.75 -1.86
CA GLU A 96 11.46 -0.03 -0.95
C GLU A 96 12.92 0.44 -0.98
N THR A 97 13.47 0.70 -2.15
CA THR A 97 14.83 1.25 -2.28
C THR A 97 14.91 2.66 -1.66
N VAL A 98 13.98 3.54 -1.99
CA VAL A 98 14.00 4.94 -1.52
C VAL A 98 13.78 5.05 -0.02
N SER A 99 12.97 4.17 0.56
CA SER A 99 12.70 4.14 2.01
C SER A 99 13.74 3.41 2.85
N GLY A 100 14.77 2.82 2.21
CA GLY A 100 15.80 2.04 2.91
C GLY A 100 15.34 0.64 3.31
N GLY A 101 14.53 -0.01 2.48
CA GLY A 101 14.07 -1.39 2.67
C GLY A 101 12.74 -1.53 3.41
N LEU A 102 12.00 -0.43 3.60
CA LEU A 102 10.70 -0.46 4.26
C LEU A 102 9.58 -0.82 3.27
N LYS A 103 8.50 -1.38 3.79
CA LYS A 103 7.32 -1.75 3.01
C LYS A 103 6.09 -0.98 3.47
N PRO A 104 5.30 -0.39 2.54
CA PRO A 104 4.09 0.32 2.90
C PRO A 104 3.03 -0.66 3.40
N ALA A 105 2.54 -0.44 4.61
CA ALA A 105 1.46 -1.24 5.19
C ALA A 105 0.10 -0.64 4.89
N HIS A 106 -0.05 0.65 5.16
CA HIS A 106 -1.29 1.40 4.97
C HIS A 106 -1.00 2.73 4.30
N ILE A 107 -1.93 3.17 3.45
CA ILE A 107 -1.80 4.45 2.73
C ILE A 107 -3.12 5.21 2.69
N LYS A 108 -3.01 6.53 2.68
CA LYS A 108 -4.11 7.46 2.43
C LYS A 108 -3.63 8.59 1.53
N TYR A 109 -4.20 8.72 0.35
CA TYR A 109 -3.97 9.89 -0.48
C TYR A 109 -4.49 11.15 0.20
N ILE A 110 -3.68 12.20 0.25
CA ILE A 110 -3.98 13.44 0.98
C ILE A 110 -3.96 14.68 0.08
N GLY A 111 -3.83 14.49 -1.24
CA GLY A 111 -3.84 15.57 -2.23
C GLY A 111 -2.45 16.00 -2.70
N ASN A 112 -2.40 16.71 -3.84
CA ASN A 112 -1.18 17.28 -4.41
C ASN A 112 -0.05 16.26 -4.68
N GLY A 113 -0.40 15.00 -4.99
CA GLY A 113 0.58 13.93 -5.18
C GLY A 113 1.17 13.37 -3.89
N LEU A 114 0.63 13.77 -2.73
CA LEU A 114 1.11 13.31 -1.43
C LEU A 114 0.26 12.19 -0.86
N VAL A 115 0.92 11.24 -0.22
CA VAL A 115 0.31 10.10 0.46
C VAL A 115 0.80 10.06 1.91
N PHE A 116 -0.13 10.08 2.86
CA PHE A 116 0.15 9.70 4.24
C PHE A 116 0.22 8.17 4.32
N ALA A 117 1.25 7.64 4.92
CA ALA A 117 1.46 6.21 4.99
C ALA A 117 1.96 5.75 6.36
N GLU A 118 1.56 4.52 6.70
CA GLU A 118 2.23 3.72 7.71
C GLU A 118 3.08 2.66 7.02
N VAL A 119 4.33 2.58 7.43
CA VAL A 119 5.29 1.63 6.88
C VAL A 119 5.81 0.70 7.97
N SER A 120 5.93 -0.57 7.64
CA SER A 120 6.50 -1.55 8.56
C SER A 120 8.01 -1.32 8.67
N THR A 121 8.50 -1.27 9.90
CA THR A 121 9.94 -1.15 10.19
C THR A 121 10.62 -2.51 10.30
N ILE A 122 9.84 -3.59 10.25
CA ILE A 122 10.31 -4.97 10.25
C ILE A 122 9.69 -5.75 9.11
N SER A 123 10.46 -6.64 8.50
CA SER A 123 9.92 -7.59 7.53
C SER A 123 9.24 -8.75 8.24
N PRO A 124 8.03 -9.15 7.84
CA PRO A 124 7.39 -10.36 8.35
C PRO A 124 8.28 -11.58 8.07
N GLN A 125 8.44 -12.44 9.06
CA GLN A 125 9.26 -13.63 8.96
C GLN A 125 8.42 -14.91 8.82
N THR A 126 7.19 -14.87 9.31
CA THR A 126 6.28 -16.01 9.33
C THR A 126 4.86 -15.61 8.94
N SER A 127 4.03 -16.58 8.62
CA SER A 127 2.61 -16.35 8.33
C SER A 127 1.85 -15.74 9.52
N ALA A 128 2.32 -15.91 10.74
CA ALA A 128 1.72 -15.31 11.94
C ALA A 128 1.94 -13.79 12.00
N ASP A 129 3.02 -13.28 11.41
CA ASP A 129 3.37 -11.85 11.44
C ASP A 129 2.42 -10.99 10.61
N ARG A 130 1.69 -11.58 9.65
CA ARG A 130 0.71 -10.87 8.81
C ARG A 130 -0.46 -10.26 9.58
N TRP A 131 -0.75 -10.77 10.75
CA TRP A 131 -1.90 -10.33 11.56
C TRP A 131 -1.56 -9.18 12.51
N GLY A 132 -0.29 -8.88 12.65
CA GLY A 132 0.16 -7.83 13.53
C GLY A 132 1.18 -6.96 12.84
N ASP A 133 0.77 -5.77 12.41
CA ASP A 133 1.71 -4.72 12.08
C ASP A 133 2.35 -4.28 13.41
N LYS A 134 3.39 -5.00 13.83
CA LYS A 134 3.95 -4.88 15.18
C LYS A 134 4.86 -3.67 15.37
N SER A 135 5.25 -3.04 14.26
CA SER A 135 6.15 -1.90 14.30
C SER A 135 5.91 -1.02 13.07
N LEU A 136 5.07 -0.03 13.24
CA LEU A 136 4.72 0.93 12.19
C LEU A 136 5.26 2.31 12.52
N LYS A 137 5.83 2.98 11.53
CA LYS A 137 6.11 4.41 11.58
C LYS A 137 5.30 5.14 10.51
N CYS A 138 4.98 6.40 10.78
CA CYS A 138 4.28 7.25 9.83
C CYS A 138 5.25 8.01 8.93
N CYS A 139 4.89 8.19 7.68
CA CYS A 139 5.64 8.99 6.73
C CYS A 139 4.73 9.67 5.70
N ILE A 140 5.27 10.68 5.03
CA ILE A 140 4.70 11.27 3.81
C ILE A 140 5.49 10.75 2.63
N ILE A 141 4.76 10.25 1.64
CA ILE A 141 5.29 9.82 0.35
C ILE A 141 4.91 10.87 -0.68
N ASP A 142 5.88 11.36 -1.43
CA ASP A 142 5.66 12.26 -2.56
C ASP A 142 5.77 11.47 -3.87
N LEU A 143 4.64 11.29 -4.53
CA LEU A 143 4.58 10.52 -5.78
C LEU A 143 5.20 11.25 -6.96
N ASN A 144 5.22 12.59 -6.94
CA ASN A 144 5.76 13.40 -8.03
C ASN A 144 7.28 13.40 -7.99
N ASN A 145 7.85 13.60 -6.80
CA ASN A 145 9.30 13.66 -6.58
C ASN A 145 9.91 12.30 -6.23
N LYS A 146 9.07 11.28 -6.01
CA LYS A 146 9.47 9.91 -5.60
C LYS A 146 10.33 9.93 -4.34
N THR A 147 9.86 10.65 -3.31
CA THR A 147 10.57 10.79 -2.03
C THR A 147 9.71 10.33 -0.86
N VAL A 148 10.39 10.03 0.25
CA VAL A 148 9.75 9.61 1.50
C VAL A 148 10.31 10.46 2.63
N ARG A 149 9.41 11.00 3.48
CA ARG A 149 9.77 11.80 4.65
C ARG A 149 9.08 11.24 5.89
N ASP A 150 9.84 10.87 6.89
CA ASP A 150 9.33 10.40 8.17
C ASP A 150 8.58 11.50 8.94
N ILE A 151 7.51 11.12 9.62
CA ILE A 151 6.80 11.95 10.59
C ILE A 151 7.27 11.49 11.98
N LYS A 152 8.21 12.24 12.55
CA LYS A 152 8.87 11.87 13.81
C LYS A 152 8.02 12.13 15.04
N GLU A 153 7.04 13.00 14.92
CA GLU A 153 6.12 13.41 15.99
C GLU A 153 5.11 12.30 16.35
N ILE A 154 4.86 11.37 15.42
CA ILE A 154 4.04 10.19 15.68
C ILE A 154 4.95 9.04 16.10
N PRO A 155 4.79 8.50 17.31
CA PRO A 155 5.65 7.42 17.79
C PRO A 155 5.47 6.16 16.95
N VAL A 156 6.49 5.33 16.92
CA VAL A 156 6.38 3.96 16.39
C VAL A 156 5.35 3.20 17.23
N HIS A 157 4.43 2.53 16.57
CA HIS A 157 3.29 1.90 17.22
C HIS A 157 2.96 0.55 16.59
N ASN A 158 2.10 -0.20 17.25
CA ASN A 158 1.51 -1.40 16.69
C ASN A 158 0.26 -1.01 15.89
N GLY A 159 0.07 -1.62 14.74
CA GLY A 159 -1.22 -1.61 14.07
C GLY A 159 -2.25 -2.41 14.89
N ASP A 160 -3.50 -1.99 14.87
CA ASP A 160 -4.62 -2.61 15.61
C ASP A 160 -5.01 -3.96 15.00
N GLY A 161 -4.12 -4.94 15.08
CA GLY A 161 -4.31 -6.26 14.47
C GLY A 161 -4.29 -6.24 12.94
N GLY A 162 -3.61 -5.27 12.35
CA GLY A 162 -3.31 -5.20 10.92
C GLY A 162 -4.50 -4.95 9.99
N ARG A 163 -5.67 -4.64 10.50
CA ARG A 163 -6.89 -4.49 9.70
C ARG A 163 -7.58 -3.14 9.83
N ARG A 164 -7.06 -2.25 10.65
CA ARG A 164 -7.68 -0.96 10.93
C ARG A 164 -6.69 0.16 10.71
N PHE A 165 -6.86 0.80 9.58
CA PHE A 165 -6.19 2.06 9.31
C PHE A 165 -7.24 3.15 9.26
N ALA A 166 -7.27 4.00 10.27
CA ALA A 166 -8.11 5.17 10.31
C ALA A 166 -7.25 6.42 10.14
N ALA A 167 -7.46 7.14 9.04
CA ALA A 167 -6.89 8.46 8.83
C ALA A 167 -7.96 9.35 8.21
N LEU A 168 -8.30 10.43 8.89
CA LEU A 168 -9.19 11.47 8.38
C LEU A 168 -8.33 12.58 7.77
N VAL A 169 -8.72 13.03 6.59
CA VAL A 169 -8.14 14.22 5.95
C VAL A 169 -9.23 15.29 5.91
N ASP A 170 -9.03 16.37 6.60
CA ASP A 170 -9.99 17.48 6.67
C ASP A 170 -9.28 18.80 6.95
N GLY A 171 -9.75 19.89 6.32
CA GLY A 171 -9.26 21.25 6.58
C GLY A 171 -7.74 21.45 6.39
N GLY A 172 -7.09 20.64 5.55
CA GLY A 172 -5.64 20.69 5.34
C GLY A 172 -4.82 19.90 6.37
N TYR A 173 -5.48 19.13 7.22
CA TYR A 173 -4.87 18.30 8.26
C TYR A 173 -5.12 16.81 8.00
N VAL A 174 -4.22 15.97 8.53
CA VAL A 174 -4.40 14.52 8.62
C VAL A 174 -4.51 14.16 10.10
N TYR A 175 -5.59 13.53 10.49
CA TYR A 175 -5.84 13.07 11.84
C TYR A 175 -5.62 11.56 11.91
N ARG A 176 -4.70 11.14 12.76
CA ARG A 176 -4.37 9.71 12.93
C ARG A 176 -4.50 9.30 14.42
N PRO A 177 -5.48 8.48 14.79
CA PRO A 177 -5.50 7.87 16.12
C PRO A 177 -4.42 6.78 16.21
N VAL A 178 -3.57 6.88 17.22
CA VAL A 178 -2.49 5.93 17.50
C VAL A 178 -2.64 5.44 18.93
N THR A 179 -2.61 4.13 19.11
CA THR A 179 -2.64 3.48 20.41
C THR A 179 -1.23 3.03 20.80
N THR A 180 -0.81 3.43 21.97
CA THR A 180 0.45 3.01 22.59
C THR A 180 0.19 2.36 23.94
N SER A 181 1.22 1.95 24.65
CA SER A 181 1.09 1.46 26.04
C SER A 181 0.55 2.53 27.01
N GLU A 182 0.66 3.80 26.68
CA GLU A 182 0.25 4.94 27.52
C GLU A 182 -1.20 5.38 27.24
N GLY A 183 -1.78 4.93 26.13
CA GLY A 183 -3.15 5.29 25.75
C GLY A 183 -3.33 5.50 24.24
N THR A 184 -4.50 5.98 23.87
CA THR A 184 -4.84 6.34 22.48
C THR A 184 -4.82 7.87 22.33
N TYR A 185 -4.07 8.33 21.37
CA TYR A 185 -3.91 9.76 21.07
C TYR A 185 -4.27 10.01 19.60
N ILE A 186 -4.72 11.23 19.32
CA ILE A 186 -4.96 11.70 17.94
C ILE A 186 -3.83 12.67 17.58
N TYR A 187 -3.10 12.33 16.56
CA TYR A 187 -2.01 13.13 16.01
C TYR A 187 -2.48 13.89 14.78
#